data_1c036ca03db46a8b97d0117c87bdd228
#
_entry.id   1c036ca03db46a8b97d0117c87bdd228
#
_cell.length_a   1.000
_cell.length_b   1.000
_cell.length_c   1.000
_cell.angle_alpha   90.00
_cell.angle_beta   90.00
_cell.angle_gamma   90.00
#
_symmetry.space_group_name_H-M   'P 1'
#
loop_
_entity.id
_entity.type
_entity.pdbx_description
1 polymer ?
#
loop_
_entity_poly.entity_id
_entity_poly.type
_entity_poly.pdbx_seq_one_letter_code
_entity_poly.pdbx_strand_id
1 'polypeptide(L)'
;MLWTRRVVASILSAVQAAIVVEGLVKRYAGRVALGGVTFDVGSGEIVGLLGPNGAGKSTMLSILATLLVADAGTATVAGHRLPDAARAVRRAVGLVPQQTAVYPTLTAAENLRFFARMQGLGGAAATAAVQRALALIGLEGRADEPVWRFSGGMRRRLNLACGILHEPRVLLLDEPTVGVDPQSRERIFAAVDELARAGAAILYSTHDMEEAERLARRIVLLDRGQVAAAGTAAELVAAARLTPRLRLRTARVLPEHWLANVDGVRALGGTGTEAVVEVADTAVVPAVLRAAADAGGDVRELALHRPSLADVFFTLTGHALRDDESPAAAAG
;
A
#
# COMPACT_ATOMS: atom_id res chain seq x y z
N MET A 1 23.40 -7.89 6.00
CA MET A 1 24.02 -6.64 5.54
C MET A 1 24.42 -6.58 4.06
N LEU A 2 24.61 -7.70 3.35
CA LEU A 2 24.98 -7.70 1.91
C LEU A 2 23.77 -7.58 0.96
N TRP A 3 22.56 -7.78 1.47
CA TRP A 3 21.31 -7.78 0.68
C TRP A 3 20.81 -6.37 0.37
N THR A 4 20.93 -5.44 1.31
CA THR A 4 20.52 -4.04 1.17
C THR A 4 21.27 -3.27 0.10
N ARG A 5 22.53 -3.57 -0.18
CA ARG A 5 23.34 -2.85 -1.19
C ARG A 5 23.05 -3.27 -2.65
N ARG A 6 22.60 -4.51 -2.90
CA ARG A 6 22.30 -4.98 -4.27
C ARG A 6 20.90 -4.58 -4.74
N VAL A 7 19.94 -4.45 -3.82
CA VAL A 7 18.56 -4.04 -4.12
C VAL A 7 18.50 -2.54 -4.45
N VAL A 8 19.28 -1.70 -3.77
CA VAL A 8 19.30 -0.24 -3.98
C VAL A 8 19.85 0.14 -5.37
N ALA A 9 20.79 -0.63 -5.95
CA ALA A 9 21.38 -0.31 -7.25
C ALA A 9 20.47 -0.62 -8.46
N SER A 10 19.42 -1.43 -8.29
CA SER A 10 18.45 -1.78 -9.35
C SER A 10 17.20 -0.90 -9.38
N ILE A 11 17.05 0.02 -8.42
CA ILE A 11 15.81 0.77 -8.20
C ILE A 11 15.74 2.05 -9.06
N LEU A 12 16.87 2.57 -9.57
CA LEU A 12 16.88 3.76 -10.43
C LEU A 12 16.51 3.39 -11.87
N SER A 13 15.20 3.31 -12.13
CA SER A 13 14.67 3.09 -13.48
C SER A 13 14.86 4.33 -14.35
N ALA A 14 15.19 4.13 -15.65
CA ALA A 14 15.41 5.17 -16.66
C ALA A 14 14.13 5.95 -17.07
N VAL A 15 12.99 5.72 -16.40
CA VAL A 15 11.78 6.55 -16.49
C VAL A 15 12.02 7.77 -15.62
N GLN A 16 11.75 8.96 -16.12
CA GLN A 16 11.95 10.23 -15.40
C GLN A 16 11.22 10.17 -14.05
N ALA A 17 11.97 9.93 -12.96
CA ALA A 17 11.42 9.78 -11.63
C ALA A 17 10.77 11.08 -11.17
N ALA A 18 9.51 11.01 -10.75
CA ALA A 18 8.77 12.16 -10.22
C ALA A 18 9.01 12.37 -8.71
N ILE A 19 9.35 11.28 -7.98
CA ILE A 19 9.82 11.35 -6.60
C ILE A 19 11.16 10.59 -6.53
N VAL A 20 12.16 11.19 -5.88
CA VAL A 20 13.43 10.55 -5.53
C VAL A 20 13.73 10.83 -4.09
N VAL A 21 13.94 9.79 -3.30
CA VAL A 21 14.29 9.87 -1.87
C VAL A 21 15.61 9.14 -1.66
N GLU A 22 16.60 9.81 -1.06
CA GLU A 22 17.94 9.25 -0.84
C GLU A 22 18.39 9.45 0.60
N GLY A 23 18.51 8.35 1.34
CA GLY A 23 19.03 8.33 2.70
C GLY A 23 18.24 9.20 3.68
N LEU A 24 16.92 9.34 3.51
CA LEU A 24 16.10 10.27 4.27
C LEU A 24 15.99 9.87 5.74
N VAL A 25 16.33 10.81 6.64
CA VAL A 25 16.30 10.60 8.09
C VAL A 25 15.35 11.59 8.74
N LYS A 26 14.56 11.10 9.71
CA LYS A 26 13.74 11.94 10.61
C LYS A 26 13.74 11.38 12.01
N ARG A 27 13.95 12.25 12.99
CA ARG A 27 13.95 11.92 14.42
C ARG A 27 12.96 12.79 15.18
N TYR A 28 12.32 12.22 16.19
CA TYR A 28 11.44 12.92 17.12
C TYR A 28 11.85 12.54 18.56
N ALA A 29 12.23 13.51 19.37
CA ALA A 29 12.54 13.29 20.80
C ALA A 29 13.32 12.00 21.08
N GLY A 30 14.38 11.73 20.31
CA GLY A 30 15.22 10.53 20.44
C GLY A 30 14.73 9.28 19.69
N ARG A 31 13.50 9.25 19.18
CA ARG A 31 13.00 8.15 18.36
C ARG A 31 13.29 8.40 16.87
N VAL A 32 13.83 7.41 16.20
CA VAL A 32 14.02 7.44 14.74
C VAL A 32 12.71 7.06 14.07
N ALA A 33 12.10 8.01 13.36
CA ALA A 33 10.91 7.77 12.55
C ALA A 33 11.24 7.35 11.12
N LEU A 34 12.37 7.88 10.56
CA LEU A 34 12.95 7.44 9.29
C LEU A 34 14.47 7.32 9.48
N GLY A 35 15.03 6.18 9.10
CA GLY A 35 16.41 5.80 9.38
C GLY A 35 17.26 5.59 8.12
N GLY A 36 17.22 6.53 7.16
CA GLY A 36 17.99 6.44 5.92
C GLY A 36 17.21 5.79 4.77
N VAL A 37 15.95 6.15 4.63
CA VAL A 37 15.04 5.61 3.61
C VAL A 37 15.44 6.07 2.22
N THR A 38 15.48 5.13 1.25
CA THR A 38 15.80 5.38 -0.16
C THR A 38 14.83 4.64 -1.06
N PHE A 39 14.15 5.35 -1.96
CA PHE A 39 13.29 4.82 -3.02
C PHE A 39 12.97 5.92 -4.05
N ASP A 40 12.36 5.52 -5.15
CA ASP A 40 11.86 6.42 -6.21
C ASP A 40 10.43 6.07 -6.63
N VAL A 41 9.77 7.02 -7.29
CA VAL A 41 8.45 6.83 -7.94
C VAL A 41 8.52 7.45 -9.33
N GLY A 42 8.23 6.67 -10.36
CA GLY A 42 8.16 7.12 -11.74
C GLY A 42 6.89 7.91 -12.05
N SER A 43 6.92 8.73 -13.11
CA SER A 43 5.70 9.37 -13.65
C SER A 43 4.71 8.29 -14.13
N GLY A 44 3.43 8.43 -13.79
CA GLY A 44 2.39 7.45 -14.12
C GLY A 44 2.49 6.14 -13.34
N GLU A 45 3.36 6.07 -12.33
CA GLU A 45 3.55 4.89 -11.49
C GLU A 45 2.79 5.03 -10.17
N ILE A 46 2.20 3.92 -9.70
CA ILE A 46 1.69 3.78 -8.33
C ILE A 46 2.69 2.94 -7.54
N VAL A 47 3.29 3.54 -6.52
CA VAL A 47 4.14 2.84 -5.55
C VAL A 47 3.40 2.74 -4.22
N GLY A 48 3.26 1.51 -3.73
CA GLY A 48 2.68 1.21 -2.41
C GLY A 48 3.74 1.39 -1.31
N LEU A 49 3.48 2.26 -0.35
CA LEU A 49 4.27 2.37 0.87
C LEU A 49 3.59 1.55 1.97
N LEU A 50 3.99 0.28 2.09
CA LEU A 50 3.35 -0.71 2.95
C LEU A 50 4.12 -0.86 4.27
N GLY A 51 3.43 -0.90 5.39
CA GLY A 51 4.02 -1.12 6.70
C GLY A 51 3.03 -0.94 7.84
N PRO A 52 3.36 -1.42 9.06
CA PRO A 52 2.50 -1.30 10.22
C PRO A 52 2.32 0.15 10.67
N ASN A 53 1.42 0.36 11.62
CA ASN A 53 1.27 1.65 12.28
C ASN A 53 2.59 2.02 12.99
N GLY A 54 3.00 3.29 12.84
CA GLY A 54 4.27 3.76 13.38
C GLY A 54 5.53 3.39 12.58
N ALA A 55 5.40 2.73 11.40
CA ALA A 55 6.53 2.41 10.53
C ALA A 55 7.21 3.64 9.90
N GLY A 56 6.57 4.82 9.92
CA GLY A 56 7.10 6.06 9.34
C GLY A 56 6.40 6.54 8.07
N LYS A 57 5.33 5.87 7.63
CA LYS A 57 4.58 6.19 6.39
C LYS A 57 4.13 7.65 6.34
N SER A 58 3.34 8.09 7.32
CA SER A 58 2.83 9.48 7.37
C SER A 58 3.93 10.52 7.56
N THR A 59 5.04 10.17 8.24
CA THR A 59 6.23 11.03 8.34
C THR A 59 6.87 11.23 6.98
N MET A 60 7.01 10.15 6.19
CA MET A 60 7.52 10.22 4.81
C MET A 60 6.64 11.11 3.95
N LEU A 61 5.33 10.87 3.92
CA LEU A 61 4.38 11.68 3.15
C LEU A 61 4.41 13.15 3.58
N SER A 62 4.51 13.43 4.89
CA SER A 62 4.58 14.80 5.42
C SER A 62 5.85 15.55 4.97
N ILE A 63 7.00 14.87 4.86
CA ILE A 63 8.23 15.47 4.32
C ILE A 63 8.07 15.77 2.84
N LEU A 64 7.57 14.80 2.04
CA LEU A 64 7.36 14.99 0.60
C LEU A 64 6.31 16.05 0.30
N ALA A 65 5.31 16.22 1.18
CA ALA A 65 4.30 17.29 1.11
C ALA A 65 4.81 18.64 1.66
N THR A 66 6.06 18.75 2.07
CA THR A 66 6.65 19.96 2.67
C THR A 66 6.07 20.40 4.01
N LEU A 67 5.37 19.52 4.72
CA LEU A 67 4.82 19.77 6.04
C LEU A 67 5.86 19.56 7.15
N LEU A 68 6.89 18.76 6.88
CA LEU A 68 8.01 18.48 7.76
C LEU A 68 9.33 18.63 7.01
N VAL A 69 10.40 18.97 7.74
CA VAL A 69 11.76 18.99 7.22
C VAL A 69 12.48 17.72 7.70
N ALA A 70 13.20 17.06 6.79
CA ALA A 70 14.07 15.94 7.13
C ALA A 70 15.30 16.41 7.91
N ASP A 71 15.85 15.55 8.76
CA ASP A 71 17.05 15.87 9.55
C ASP A 71 18.33 15.53 8.78
N ALA A 72 18.27 14.59 7.81
CA ALA A 72 19.35 14.25 6.88
C ALA A 72 18.80 13.56 5.63
N GLY A 73 19.65 13.38 4.62
CA GLY A 73 19.29 12.84 3.34
C GLY A 73 18.71 13.88 2.39
N THR A 74 18.20 13.44 1.23
CA THR A 74 17.64 14.31 0.20
C THR A 74 16.30 13.78 -0.30
N ALA A 75 15.42 14.68 -0.71
CA ALA A 75 14.20 14.36 -1.44
C ALA A 75 14.01 15.33 -2.60
N THR A 76 13.71 14.79 -3.78
CA THR A 76 13.33 15.56 -4.96
C THR A 76 11.92 15.16 -5.37
N VAL A 77 11.02 16.14 -5.55
CA VAL A 77 9.62 15.92 -5.90
C VAL A 77 9.27 16.77 -7.11
N ALA A 78 8.75 16.17 -8.16
CA ALA A 78 8.44 16.80 -9.43
C ALA A 78 9.61 17.59 -10.04
N GLY A 79 10.85 17.13 -9.82
CA GLY A 79 12.08 17.78 -10.24
C GLY A 79 12.59 18.90 -9.31
N HIS A 80 11.95 19.12 -8.16
CA HIS A 80 12.28 20.16 -7.21
C HIS A 80 12.86 19.57 -5.91
N ARG A 81 14.06 20.02 -5.53
CA ARG A 81 14.75 19.53 -4.33
C ARG A 81 14.17 20.16 -3.05
N LEU A 82 13.95 19.34 -2.03
CA LEU A 82 13.54 19.76 -0.70
C LEU A 82 14.76 19.93 0.23
N PRO A 83 14.71 20.89 1.20
CA PRO A 83 13.58 21.79 1.46
C PRO A 83 13.57 23.06 0.60
N ASP A 84 14.61 23.31 -0.20
CA ASP A 84 14.90 24.61 -0.85
C ASP A 84 13.77 25.07 -1.77
N ALA A 85 13.17 24.15 -2.51
CA ALA A 85 12.12 24.43 -3.48
C ALA A 85 10.70 24.10 -2.97
N ALA A 86 10.45 24.15 -1.67
CA ALA A 86 9.16 23.73 -1.05
C ALA A 86 7.93 24.41 -1.68
N ARG A 87 8.02 25.69 -2.11
CA ARG A 87 6.90 26.38 -2.77
C ARG A 87 6.56 25.77 -4.15
N ALA A 88 7.57 25.37 -4.91
CA ALA A 88 7.36 24.71 -6.20
C ALA A 88 6.78 23.29 -6.00
N VAL A 89 7.28 22.56 -5.02
CA VAL A 89 6.75 21.23 -4.63
C VAL A 89 5.28 21.33 -4.26
N ARG A 90 4.86 22.29 -3.40
CA ARG A 90 3.44 22.45 -3.02
C ARG A 90 2.49 22.71 -4.17
N ARG A 91 2.98 23.29 -5.28
CA ARG A 91 2.16 23.48 -6.49
C ARG A 91 2.04 22.23 -7.35
N ALA A 92 2.98 21.31 -7.22
CA ALA A 92 3.04 20.09 -8.02
C ALA A 92 2.48 18.87 -7.29
N VAL A 93 2.23 18.99 -5.98
CA VAL A 93 1.83 17.88 -5.10
C VAL A 93 0.38 18.04 -4.68
N GLY A 94 -0.40 16.96 -4.80
CA GLY A 94 -1.67 16.76 -4.11
C GLY A 94 -1.44 15.88 -2.88
N LEU A 95 -1.93 16.30 -1.72
CA LEU A 95 -1.92 15.49 -0.50
C LEU A 95 -3.34 15.15 -0.10
N VAL A 96 -3.59 13.87 0.13
CA VAL A 96 -4.84 13.34 0.70
C VAL A 96 -4.51 12.73 2.06
N PRO A 97 -4.76 13.46 3.15
CA PRO A 97 -4.42 12.99 4.49
C PRO A 97 -5.34 11.87 4.96
N GLN A 98 -4.88 11.10 5.95
CA GLN A 98 -5.64 10.03 6.59
C GLN A 98 -6.93 10.55 7.24
N GLN A 99 -6.91 11.69 7.89
CA GLN A 99 -8.12 12.36 8.38
C GLN A 99 -8.77 13.18 7.27
N THR A 100 -10.08 13.05 7.11
CA THR A 100 -10.81 13.84 6.12
C THR A 100 -10.80 15.33 6.48
N ALA A 101 -10.31 16.16 5.56
CA ALA A 101 -10.15 17.61 5.75
C ALA A 101 -11.27 18.43 5.11
N VAL A 102 -12.46 17.84 4.97
CA VAL A 102 -13.63 18.50 4.36
C VAL A 102 -14.49 19.19 5.41
N TYR A 103 -15.14 20.28 5.04
CA TYR A 103 -16.02 21.06 5.89
C TYR A 103 -17.45 20.47 5.89
N PRO A 104 -17.94 19.94 7.01
CA PRO A 104 -19.24 19.24 7.03
C PRO A 104 -20.44 20.12 6.71
N THR A 105 -20.37 21.42 7.04
CA THR A 105 -21.45 22.38 6.83
C THR A 105 -21.58 22.89 5.40
N LEU A 106 -20.53 22.74 4.60
CA LEU A 106 -20.52 23.10 3.19
C LEU A 106 -21.04 21.94 2.33
N THR A 107 -21.56 22.26 1.14
CA THR A 107 -21.87 21.25 0.12
C THR A 107 -20.58 20.66 -0.46
N ALA A 108 -20.68 19.56 -1.22
CA ALA A 108 -19.53 18.98 -1.90
C ALA A 108 -18.91 19.97 -2.88
N ALA A 109 -19.71 20.65 -3.69
CA ALA A 109 -19.24 21.64 -4.64
C ALA A 109 -18.60 22.86 -3.96
N GLU A 110 -19.15 23.34 -2.83
CA GLU A 110 -18.55 24.44 -2.06
C GLU A 110 -17.19 24.04 -1.46
N ASN A 111 -17.07 22.84 -0.89
CA ASN A 111 -15.78 22.29 -0.45
C ASN A 111 -14.75 22.34 -1.58
N LEU A 112 -15.08 21.76 -2.74
CA LEU A 112 -14.17 21.71 -3.87
C LEU A 112 -13.83 23.11 -4.41
N ARG A 113 -14.78 24.04 -4.47
CA ARG A 113 -14.52 25.45 -4.85
C ARG A 113 -13.56 26.13 -3.86
N PHE A 114 -13.73 25.87 -2.57
CA PHE A 114 -12.84 26.39 -1.53
C PHE A 114 -11.41 25.91 -1.73
N PHE A 115 -11.19 24.60 -1.87
CA PHE A 115 -9.85 24.04 -2.10
C PHE A 115 -9.28 24.45 -3.46
N ALA A 116 -10.09 24.56 -4.52
CA ALA A 116 -9.66 25.06 -5.81
C ALA A 116 -9.08 26.50 -5.72
N ARG A 117 -9.77 27.38 -4.98
CA ARG A 117 -9.28 28.77 -4.73
C ARG A 117 -7.98 28.77 -3.94
N MET A 118 -7.82 27.91 -2.93
CA MET A 118 -6.56 27.78 -2.17
C MET A 118 -5.39 27.36 -3.07
N GLN A 119 -5.66 26.58 -4.11
CA GLN A 119 -4.67 26.19 -5.13
C GLN A 119 -4.49 27.25 -6.23
N GLY A 120 -5.15 28.39 -6.12
CA GLY A 120 -5.04 29.50 -7.08
C GLY A 120 -5.94 29.37 -8.31
N LEU A 121 -6.86 28.41 -8.34
CA LEU A 121 -7.84 28.28 -9.41
C LEU A 121 -9.01 29.24 -9.18
N GLY A 122 -9.45 29.94 -10.25
CA GLY A 122 -10.58 30.87 -10.20
C GLY A 122 -11.47 30.80 -11.44
N GLY A 123 -12.64 31.44 -11.39
CA GLY A 123 -13.56 31.54 -12.53
C GLY A 123 -13.91 30.21 -13.19
N ALA A 124 -13.87 30.19 -14.52
CA ALA A 124 -14.20 29.01 -15.32
C ALA A 124 -13.28 27.80 -15.04
N ALA A 125 -11.99 28.04 -14.74
CA ALA A 125 -11.03 26.99 -14.44
C ALA A 125 -11.40 26.24 -13.13
N ALA A 126 -11.79 26.97 -12.08
CA ALA A 126 -12.26 26.35 -10.84
C ALA A 126 -13.54 25.54 -11.06
N THR A 127 -14.49 26.08 -11.84
CA THR A 127 -15.74 25.37 -12.15
C THR A 127 -15.48 24.07 -12.90
N ALA A 128 -14.63 24.10 -13.92
CA ALA A 128 -14.27 22.91 -14.69
C ALA A 128 -13.52 21.87 -13.83
N ALA A 129 -12.59 22.31 -12.96
CA ALA A 129 -11.88 21.42 -12.04
C ALA A 129 -12.83 20.75 -11.06
N VAL A 130 -13.80 21.47 -10.49
CA VAL A 130 -14.82 20.92 -9.60
C VAL A 130 -15.67 19.87 -10.30
N GLN A 131 -16.12 20.13 -11.52
CA GLN A 131 -16.93 19.18 -12.30
C GLN A 131 -16.13 17.90 -12.59
N ARG A 132 -14.89 18.01 -13.08
CA ARG A 132 -14.02 16.84 -13.32
C ARG A 132 -13.77 16.03 -12.05
N ALA A 133 -13.49 16.72 -10.93
CA ALA A 133 -13.23 16.05 -9.67
C ALA A 133 -14.48 15.30 -9.15
N LEU A 134 -15.67 15.90 -9.23
CA LEU A 134 -16.93 15.23 -8.86
C LEU A 134 -17.19 14.01 -9.74
N ALA A 135 -16.98 14.11 -11.05
CA ALA A 135 -17.16 13.00 -11.99
C ALA A 135 -16.21 11.84 -11.65
N LEU A 136 -14.93 12.14 -11.44
CA LEU A 136 -13.92 11.11 -11.12
C LEU A 136 -14.30 10.30 -9.88
N ILE A 137 -14.85 10.95 -8.85
CA ILE A 137 -15.21 10.29 -7.59
C ILE A 137 -16.66 9.79 -7.56
N GLY A 138 -17.47 9.99 -8.62
CA GLY A 138 -18.85 9.58 -8.75
C GLY A 138 -19.78 10.26 -7.73
N LEU A 139 -19.67 11.59 -7.59
CA LEU A 139 -20.50 12.41 -6.70
C LEU A 139 -21.17 13.58 -7.42
N GLU A 140 -21.30 13.55 -8.76
CA GLU A 140 -21.93 14.63 -9.56
C GLU A 140 -23.37 14.90 -9.11
N GLY A 141 -24.16 13.84 -8.92
CA GLY A 141 -25.57 13.92 -8.50
C GLY A 141 -25.76 14.38 -7.05
N ARG A 142 -24.66 14.61 -6.31
CA ARG A 142 -24.66 15.01 -4.91
C ARG A 142 -23.87 16.30 -4.65
N ALA A 143 -23.55 17.03 -5.72
CA ALA A 143 -22.71 18.23 -5.66
C ALA A 143 -23.24 19.30 -4.69
N ASP A 144 -24.56 19.49 -4.65
CA ASP A 144 -25.22 20.51 -3.85
C ASP A 144 -25.72 20.01 -2.49
N GLU A 145 -25.40 18.74 -2.13
CA GLU A 145 -25.75 18.21 -0.81
C GLU A 145 -24.66 18.60 0.22
N PRO A 146 -25.05 19.00 1.44
CA PRO A 146 -24.10 19.29 2.52
C PRO A 146 -23.39 18.01 2.99
N VAL A 147 -22.08 18.12 3.23
CA VAL A 147 -21.19 16.97 3.50
C VAL A 147 -21.54 16.22 4.80
N TRP A 148 -22.19 16.87 5.76
CA TRP A 148 -22.65 16.17 6.96
C TRP A 148 -23.64 15.03 6.68
N ARG A 149 -24.33 15.05 5.54
CA ARG A 149 -25.23 13.96 5.08
C ARG A 149 -24.49 12.81 4.42
N PHE A 150 -23.21 12.97 4.13
CA PHE A 150 -22.41 11.97 3.41
C PHE A 150 -22.04 10.78 4.30
N SER A 151 -22.05 9.59 3.72
CA SER A 151 -21.43 8.41 4.35
C SER A 151 -19.92 8.62 4.55
N GLY A 152 -19.28 7.80 5.37
CA GLY A 152 -17.83 7.81 5.55
C GLY A 152 -17.09 7.67 4.22
N GLY A 153 -17.51 6.73 3.38
CA GLY A 153 -16.96 6.51 2.05
C GLY A 153 -17.14 7.69 1.11
N MET A 154 -18.30 8.37 1.13
CA MET A 154 -18.51 9.58 0.34
C MET A 154 -17.61 10.73 0.79
N ARG A 155 -17.45 10.93 2.10
CA ARG A 155 -16.51 11.93 2.64
C ARG A 155 -15.07 11.64 2.23
N ARG A 156 -14.68 10.38 2.25
CA ARG A 156 -13.33 9.96 1.85
C ARG A 156 -13.08 10.20 0.36
N ARG A 157 -14.04 9.87 -0.50
CA ARG A 157 -13.98 10.18 -1.94
C ARG A 157 -13.90 11.69 -2.19
N LEU A 158 -14.67 12.49 -1.46
CA LEU A 158 -14.59 13.96 -1.56
C LEU A 158 -13.22 14.49 -1.09
N ASN A 159 -12.62 13.89 -0.05
CA ASN A 159 -11.27 14.24 0.41
C ASN A 159 -10.21 13.97 -0.68
N LEU A 160 -10.32 12.86 -1.41
CA LEU A 160 -9.49 12.58 -2.58
C LEU A 160 -9.66 13.68 -3.64
N ALA A 161 -10.91 14.05 -3.96
CA ALA A 161 -11.21 15.09 -4.93
C ALA A 161 -10.58 16.46 -4.58
N CYS A 162 -10.54 16.81 -3.29
CA CYS A 162 -9.88 18.04 -2.84
C CYS A 162 -8.38 18.06 -3.18
N GLY A 163 -7.71 16.90 -3.08
CA GLY A 163 -6.27 16.77 -3.33
C GLY A 163 -5.86 16.85 -4.81
N ILE A 164 -6.80 16.69 -5.74
CA ILE A 164 -6.51 16.56 -7.18
C ILE A 164 -6.96 17.76 -8.04
N LEU A 165 -7.62 18.75 -7.46
CA LEU A 165 -8.24 19.87 -8.18
C LEU A 165 -7.30 20.63 -9.12
N HIS A 166 -6.03 20.75 -8.73
CA HIS A 166 -4.99 21.47 -9.50
C HIS A 166 -4.18 20.55 -10.43
N GLU A 167 -4.67 19.31 -10.67
CA GLU A 167 -4.02 18.32 -11.53
C GLU A 167 -2.54 18.08 -11.14
N PRO A 168 -2.29 17.61 -9.92
CA PRO A 168 -0.94 17.49 -9.40
C PRO A 168 -0.13 16.45 -10.20
N ARG A 169 1.17 16.73 -10.41
CA ARG A 169 2.11 15.77 -11.01
C ARG A 169 2.47 14.63 -10.07
N VAL A 170 2.35 14.86 -8.76
CA VAL A 170 2.60 13.88 -7.70
C VAL A 170 1.41 13.87 -6.76
N LEU A 171 0.89 12.69 -6.47
CA LEU A 171 -0.20 12.50 -5.52
C LEU A 171 0.26 11.64 -4.34
N LEU A 172 0.13 12.17 -3.15
CA LEU A 172 0.47 11.54 -1.89
C LEU A 172 -0.82 11.15 -1.16
N LEU A 173 -1.04 9.86 -0.96
CA LEU A 173 -2.25 9.31 -0.35
C LEU A 173 -1.90 8.63 0.97
N ASP A 174 -2.39 9.17 2.09
CA ASP A 174 -2.16 8.60 3.41
C ASP A 174 -3.37 7.78 3.87
N GLU A 175 -3.28 6.45 3.70
CA GLU A 175 -4.30 5.47 4.06
C GLU A 175 -5.72 5.87 3.59
N PRO A 176 -5.94 6.11 2.29
CA PRO A 176 -7.15 6.78 1.79
C PRO A 176 -8.42 5.91 1.89
N THR A 177 -8.31 4.64 2.24
CA THR A 177 -9.40 3.65 2.26
C THR A 177 -9.73 3.11 3.65
N VAL A 178 -9.02 3.55 4.68
CA VAL A 178 -9.28 3.10 6.07
C VAL A 178 -10.70 3.46 6.49
N GLY A 179 -11.45 2.44 6.96
CA GLY A 179 -12.83 2.59 7.42
C GLY A 179 -13.84 2.86 6.31
N VAL A 180 -13.50 2.53 5.07
CA VAL A 180 -14.35 2.72 3.89
C VAL A 180 -15.00 1.40 3.49
N ASP A 181 -16.29 1.47 3.14
CA ASP A 181 -17.03 0.32 2.60
C ASP A 181 -16.43 -0.17 1.26
N PRO A 182 -16.64 -1.47 0.89
CA PRO A 182 -16.05 -2.04 -0.31
C PRO A 182 -16.39 -1.28 -1.60
N GLN A 183 -17.61 -0.77 -1.75
CA GLN A 183 -18.04 -0.04 -2.95
C GLN A 183 -17.30 1.30 -3.07
N SER A 184 -17.16 2.04 -1.97
CA SER A 184 -16.42 3.31 -1.96
C SER A 184 -14.92 3.07 -2.14
N ARG A 185 -14.36 1.97 -1.62
CA ARG A 185 -12.97 1.56 -1.83
C ARG A 185 -12.69 1.34 -3.31
N GLU A 186 -13.54 0.57 -4.02
CA GLU A 186 -13.41 0.35 -5.46
C GLU A 186 -13.46 1.64 -6.27
N ARG A 187 -14.28 2.60 -5.87
CA ARG A 187 -14.34 3.92 -6.51
C ARG A 187 -13.06 4.73 -6.31
N ILE A 188 -12.45 4.66 -5.12
CA ILE A 188 -11.15 5.28 -4.84
C ILE A 188 -10.07 4.63 -5.70
N PHE A 189 -10.04 3.30 -5.79
CA PHE A 189 -9.07 2.57 -6.61
C PHE A 189 -9.17 2.94 -8.08
N ALA A 190 -10.39 2.98 -8.63
CA ALA A 190 -10.62 3.37 -10.02
C ALA A 190 -10.14 4.81 -10.30
N ALA A 191 -10.39 5.73 -9.37
CA ALA A 191 -9.92 7.12 -9.49
C ALA A 191 -8.38 7.21 -9.44
N VAL A 192 -7.73 6.46 -8.55
CA VAL A 192 -6.26 6.40 -8.42
C VAL A 192 -5.64 5.83 -9.71
N ASP A 193 -6.20 4.74 -10.25
CA ASP A 193 -5.75 4.16 -11.51
C ASP A 193 -5.90 5.12 -12.69
N GLU A 194 -6.98 5.88 -12.75
CA GLU A 194 -7.21 6.88 -13.82
C GLU A 194 -6.19 8.02 -13.74
N LEU A 195 -5.90 8.52 -12.53
CA LEU A 195 -4.91 9.56 -12.30
C LEU A 195 -3.49 9.08 -12.68
N ALA A 196 -3.13 7.86 -12.35
CA ALA A 196 -1.85 7.28 -12.73
C ALA A 196 -1.73 7.13 -14.26
N ARG A 197 -2.80 6.64 -14.93
CA ARG A 197 -2.85 6.56 -16.40
C ARG A 197 -2.77 7.93 -17.06
N ALA A 198 -3.25 8.97 -16.40
CA ALA A 198 -3.09 10.36 -16.85
C ALA A 198 -1.68 10.92 -16.64
N GLY A 199 -0.76 10.15 -16.02
CA GLY A 199 0.65 10.51 -15.84
C GLY A 199 1.05 10.97 -14.43
N ALA A 200 0.13 11.02 -13.48
CA ALA A 200 0.46 11.36 -12.10
C ALA A 200 1.31 10.25 -11.45
N ALA A 201 2.39 10.64 -10.78
CA ALA A 201 3.14 9.73 -9.91
C ALA A 201 2.42 9.62 -8.57
N ILE A 202 2.15 8.42 -8.10
CA ILE A 202 1.33 8.20 -6.90
C ILE A 202 2.11 7.42 -5.86
N LEU A 203 2.25 7.99 -4.66
CA LEU A 203 2.72 7.29 -3.47
C LEU A 203 1.51 7.00 -2.57
N TYR A 204 1.14 5.73 -2.50
CA TYR A 204 -0.03 5.23 -1.78
C TYR A 204 0.38 4.53 -0.50
N SER A 205 0.15 5.14 0.67
CA SER A 205 0.42 4.45 1.93
C SER A 205 -0.76 3.59 2.36
N THR A 206 -0.45 2.40 2.84
CA THR A 206 -1.43 1.48 3.43
C THR A 206 -0.75 0.52 4.41
N HIS A 207 -1.52 -0.10 5.28
CA HIS A 207 -1.14 -1.27 6.05
C HIS A 207 -1.87 -2.53 5.52
N ASP A 208 -2.76 -2.39 4.54
CA ASP A 208 -3.50 -3.47 3.89
C ASP A 208 -2.70 -4.00 2.69
N MET A 209 -2.35 -5.28 2.74
CA MET A 209 -1.53 -5.93 1.71
C MET A 209 -2.30 -6.16 0.42
N GLU A 210 -3.60 -6.47 0.52
CA GLU A 210 -4.45 -6.68 -0.64
C GLU A 210 -4.59 -5.38 -1.46
N GLU A 211 -4.69 -4.24 -0.78
CA GLU A 211 -4.70 -2.94 -1.44
C GLU A 211 -3.38 -2.66 -2.16
N ALA A 212 -2.25 -2.93 -1.50
CA ALA A 212 -0.94 -2.75 -2.08
C ALA A 212 -0.73 -3.65 -3.31
N GLU A 213 -1.09 -4.94 -3.23
CA GLU A 213 -0.99 -5.89 -4.35
C GLU A 213 -1.90 -5.51 -5.52
N ARG A 214 -3.09 -4.98 -5.22
CA ARG A 214 -4.07 -4.61 -6.25
C ARG A 214 -3.68 -3.36 -7.03
N LEU A 215 -3.20 -2.32 -6.33
CA LEU A 215 -2.98 -1.00 -6.92
C LEU A 215 -1.53 -0.75 -7.34
N ALA A 216 -0.59 -1.19 -6.52
CA ALA A 216 0.79 -0.77 -6.69
C ALA A 216 1.54 -1.64 -7.70
N ARG A 217 2.23 -0.99 -8.63
CA ARG A 217 3.18 -1.67 -9.52
C ARG A 217 4.41 -2.13 -8.77
N ARG A 218 4.94 -1.29 -7.87
CA ARG A 218 6.02 -1.61 -6.94
C ARG A 218 5.60 -1.27 -5.52
N ILE A 219 6.18 -1.99 -4.57
CA ILE A 219 5.88 -1.86 -3.15
C ILE A 219 7.19 -1.60 -2.42
N VAL A 220 7.16 -0.62 -1.51
CA VAL A 220 8.22 -0.34 -0.55
C VAL A 220 7.72 -0.80 0.82
N LEU A 221 8.29 -1.88 1.33
CA LEU A 221 8.00 -2.39 2.67
C LEU A 221 8.78 -1.55 3.69
N LEU A 222 8.06 -0.81 4.52
CA LEU A 222 8.63 0.04 5.56
C LEU A 222 8.38 -0.60 6.93
N ASP A 223 9.46 -0.83 7.68
CA ASP A 223 9.39 -1.26 9.08
C ASP A 223 10.33 -0.42 9.94
N ARG A 224 9.83 0.09 11.06
CA ARG A 224 10.58 0.89 12.05
C ARG A 224 11.46 1.98 11.42
N GLY A 225 10.92 2.64 10.41
CA GLY A 225 11.58 3.74 9.69
C GLY A 225 12.66 3.30 8.70
N GLN A 226 12.74 2.03 8.35
CA GLN A 226 13.70 1.49 7.38
C GLN A 226 12.98 0.75 6.26
N VAL A 227 13.55 0.77 5.05
CA VAL A 227 13.08 -0.07 3.95
C VAL A 227 13.54 -1.50 4.20
N ALA A 228 12.61 -2.39 4.53
CA ALA A 228 12.87 -3.81 4.69
C ALA A 228 13.07 -4.51 3.33
N ALA A 229 12.25 -4.16 2.33
CA ALA A 229 12.38 -4.60 0.95
C ALA A 229 11.63 -3.65 0.00
N ALA A 230 11.99 -3.68 -1.29
CA ALA A 230 11.26 -2.96 -2.33
C ALA A 230 11.31 -3.74 -3.66
N GLY A 231 10.20 -3.73 -4.40
CA GLY A 231 10.05 -4.43 -5.68
C GLY A 231 8.58 -4.65 -6.03
N THR A 232 8.30 -5.36 -7.11
CA THR A 232 6.96 -5.88 -7.40
C THR A 232 6.57 -6.95 -6.37
N ALA A 233 5.28 -7.21 -6.19
CA ALA A 233 4.83 -8.27 -5.28
C ALA A 233 5.47 -9.63 -5.62
N ALA A 234 5.57 -9.96 -6.91
CA ALA A 234 6.20 -11.20 -7.38
C ALA A 234 7.70 -11.27 -7.04
N GLU A 235 8.45 -10.16 -7.24
CA GLU A 235 9.87 -10.08 -6.88
C GLU A 235 10.09 -10.24 -5.38
N LEU A 236 9.24 -9.62 -4.57
CA LEU A 236 9.31 -9.69 -3.11
C LEU A 236 9.08 -11.12 -2.62
N VAL A 237 8.05 -11.81 -3.15
CA VAL A 237 7.76 -13.21 -2.83
C VAL A 237 8.91 -14.13 -3.27
N ALA A 238 9.41 -13.95 -4.50
CA ALA A 238 10.53 -14.76 -5.02
C ALA A 238 11.80 -14.55 -4.19
N ALA A 239 12.09 -13.32 -3.80
CA ALA A 239 13.25 -12.97 -3.02
C ALA A 239 13.21 -13.51 -1.58
N ALA A 240 12.03 -13.63 -1.00
CA ALA A 240 11.83 -14.24 0.32
C ALA A 240 11.99 -15.77 0.29
N ARG A 241 12.11 -16.39 -0.89
CA ARG A 241 12.23 -17.84 -1.11
C ARG A 241 11.12 -18.64 -0.41
N LEU A 242 9.94 -18.06 -0.38
CA LEU A 242 8.76 -18.70 0.20
C LEU A 242 8.17 -19.68 -0.80
N THR A 243 7.83 -20.85 -0.32
CA THR A 243 7.24 -21.92 -1.13
C THR A 243 5.75 -22.08 -0.81
N PRO A 244 4.90 -22.42 -1.79
CA PRO A 244 3.51 -22.71 -1.55
C PRO A 244 3.33 -23.85 -0.54
N ARG A 245 2.27 -23.75 0.26
CA ARG A 245 1.91 -24.79 1.25
C ARG A 245 0.54 -25.34 0.93
N LEU A 246 0.46 -26.66 0.92
CA LEU A 246 -0.77 -27.38 0.74
C LEU A 246 -1.24 -27.92 2.10
N ARG A 247 -2.42 -27.52 2.56
CA ARG A 247 -3.09 -28.10 3.71
C ARG A 247 -4.12 -29.10 3.21
N LEU A 248 -4.01 -30.33 3.71
CA LEU A 248 -4.94 -31.42 3.44
C LEU A 248 -5.64 -31.78 4.73
N ARG A 249 -6.95 -32.02 4.66
CA ARG A 249 -7.72 -32.66 5.72
C ARG A 249 -8.29 -33.94 5.15
N THR A 250 -7.96 -35.07 5.79
CA THR A 250 -8.33 -36.40 5.34
C THR A 250 -9.31 -37.07 6.34
N ALA A 251 -10.06 -38.07 5.88
CA ALA A 251 -10.95 -38.81 6.76
C ALA A 251 -10.21 -39.75 7.72
N ARG A 252 -8.97 -40.10 7.40
CA ARG A 252 -8.13 -41.00 8.19
C ARG A 252 -6.73 -40.41 8.31
N VAL A 253 -6.00 -40.79 9.35
CA VAL A 253 -4.60 -40.40 9.56
C VAL A 253 -3.74 -40.99 8.43
N LEU A 254 -2.92 -40.15 7.80
CA LEU A 254 -1.98 -40.60 6.76
C LEU A 254 -0.73 -41.22 7.41
N PRO A 255 -0.16 -42.31 6.85
CA PRO A 255 1.07 -42.90 7.32
C PRO A 255 2.25 -41.92 7.21
N GLU A 256 3.28 -42.04 8.03
CA GLU A 256 4.44 -41.11 8.02
C GLU A 256 5.12 -41.01 6.65
N HIS A 257 5.13 -42.05 5.85
CA HIS A 257 5.84 -42.12 4.57
C HIS A 257 4.94 -41.93 3.33
N TRP A 258 3.73 -41.39 3.51
CA TRP A 258 2.77 -41.26 2.41
C TRP A 258 3.26 -40.37 1.23
N LEU A 259 4.26 -39.51 1.45
CA LEU A 259 4.90 -38.67 0.43
C LEU A 259 6.23 -39.20 -0.12
N ALA A 260 6.67 -40.40 0.30
CA ALA A 260 8.00 -40.92 0.00
C ALA A 260 8.35 -40.99 -1.52
N ASN A 261 7.33 -41.11 -2.37
CA ASN A 261 7.49 -41.22 -3.83
C ASN A 261 7.01 -39.97 -4.58
N VAL A 262 6.89 -38.82 -3.91
CA VAL A 262 6.49 -37.57 -4.54
C VAL A 262 7.64 -36.59 -4.50
N ASP A 263 8.23 -36.30 -5.67
CA ASP A 263 9.31 -35.34 -5.80
C ASP A 263 8.81 -33.89 -5.64
N GLY A 264 9.69 -33.02 -5.14
CA GLY A 264 9.39 -31.59 -5.01
C GLY A 264 8.43 -31.24 -3.87
N VAL A 265 8.29 -32.13 -2.87
CA VAL A 265 7.44 -31.91 -1.69
C VAL A 265 8.23 -32.13 -0.39
N ARG A 266 7.81 -31.45 0.67
CA ARG A 266 8.31 -31.63 2.02
C ARG A 266 7.15 -31.60 3.00
N ALA A 267 6.97 -32.68 3.76
CA ALA A 267 6.03 -32.65 4.87
C ALA A 267 6.51 -31.68 5.94
N LEU A 268 5.65 -30.73 6.32
CA LEU A 268 5.95 -29.76 7.39
C LEU A 268 5.37 -30.20 8.75
N GLY A 269 4.51 -31.21 8.74
CA GLY A 269 3.82 -31.74 9.90
C GLY A 269 2.32 -31.84 9.69
N GLY A 270 1.61 -32.11 10.76
CA GLY A 270 0.15 -32.26 10.81
C GLY A 270 -0.22 -32.99 12.10
N THR A 271 -1.46 -32.83 12.52
CA THR A 271 -1.98 -33.54 13.70
C THR A 271 -3.22 -34.32 13.32
N GLY A 272 -3.23 -35.60 13.62
CA GLY A 272 -4.38 -36.46 13.35
C GLY A 272 -4.67 -36.56 11.83
N THR A 273 -5.80 -36.03 11.38
CA THR A 273 -6.26 -36.07 10.00
C THR A 273 -5.85 -34.86 9.17
N GLU A 274 -5.05 -33.96 9.72
CA GLU A 274 -4.51 -32.81 8.97
C GLU A 274 -3.06 -33.07 8.55
N ALA A 275 -2.70 -32.75 7.32
CA ALA A 275 -1.34 -32.74 6.80
C ALA A 275 -1.02 -31.40 6.16
N VAL A 276 0.17 -30.87 6.44
CA VAL A 276 0.70 -29.66 5.82
C VAL A 276 1.95 -30.03 5.02
N VAL A 277 1.94 -29.72 3.74
CA VAL A 277 2.98 -30.07 2.78
C VAL A 277 3.49 -28.80 2.11
N GLU A 278 4.78 -28.61 2.11
CA GLU A 278 5.45 -27.60 1.29
C GLU A 278 5.62 -28.20 -0.11
N VAL A 279 5.25 -27.45 -1.14
CA VAL A 279 5.35 -27.87 -2.55
C VAL A 279 6.24 -26.91 -3.31
N ALA A 280 7.17 -27.44 -4.09
CA ALA A 280 8.09 -26.60 -4.89
C ALA A 280 7.34 -25.82 -5.98
N ASP A 281 6.30 -26.44 -6.55
CA ASP A 281 5.39 -25.86 -7.55
C ASP A 281 3.99 -26.43 -7.36
N THR A 282 3.00 -25.65 -7.76
CA THR A 282 1.59 -26.07 -7.75
C THR A 282 1.30 -27.21 -8.72
N ALA A 283 2.13 -27.45 -9.73
CA ALA A 283 2.05 -28.59 -10.64
C ALA A 283 2.18 -29.94 -9.93
N VAL A 284 2.77 -29.97 -8.72
CA VAL A 284 2.94 -31.21 -7.93
C VAL A 284 1.67 -31.57 -7.16
N VAL A 285 0.71 -30.65 -6.98
CA VAL A 285 -0.52 -30.88 -6.20
C VAL A 285 -1.29 -32.15 -6.62
N PRO A 286 -1.49 -32.47 -7.90
CA PRO A 286 -2.15 -33.71 -8.30
C PRO A 286 -1.41 -34.98 -7.86
N ALA A 287 -0.08 -34.94 -7.79
CA ALA A 287 0.73 -36.08 -7.29
C ALA A 287 0.56 -36.25 -5.78
N VAL A 288 0.53 -35.16 -5.03
CA VAL A 288 0.25 -35.17 -3.58
C VAL A 288 -1.12 -35.75 -3.29
N LEU A 289 -2.15 -35.34 -4.06
CA LEU A 289 -3.51 -35.88 -3.89
C LEU A 289 -3.59 -37.38 -4.18
N ARG A 290 -2.92 -37.85 -5.24
CA ARG A 290 -2.82 -39.29 -5.55
C ARG A 290 -2.14 -40.05 -4.42
N ALA A 291 -1.02 -39.58 -3.95
CA ALA A 291 -0.30 -40.20 -2.84
C ALA A 291 -1.16 -40.30 -1.56
N ALA A 292 -1.95 -39.27 -1.24
CA ALA A 292 -2.88 -39.29 -0.12
C ALA A 292 -3.98 -40.34 -0.33
N ALA A 293 -4.53 -40.45 -1.55
CA ALA A 293 -5.55 -41.46 -1.86
C ALA A 293 -4.98 -42.87 -1.80
N ASP A 294 -3.80 -43.13 -2.38
CA ASP A 294 -3.10 -44.42 -2.36
C ASP A 294 -2.74 -44.87 -0.94
N ALA A 295 -2.49 -43.92 -0.05
CA ALA A 295 -2.24 -44.15 1.37
C ALA A 295 -3.55 -44.41 2.19
N GLY A 296 -4.70 -44.49 1.52
CA GLY A 296 -6.00 -44.72 2.16
C GLY A 296 -6.61 -43.46 2.81
N GLY A 297 -6.06 -42.32 2.54
CA GLY A 297 -6.62 -41.01 2.93
C GLY A 297 -7.73 -40.60 1.99
N ASP A 298 -8.94 -40.43 2.50
CA ASP A 298 -10.05 -39.81 1.78
C ASP A 298 -9.96 -38.30 2.05
N VAL A 299 -9.53 -37.52 1.04
CA VAL A 299 -9.30 -36.05 1.17
C VAL A 299 -10.65 -35.36 1.26
N ARG A 300 -10.94 -34.71 2.35
CA ARG A 300 -12.18 -33.96 2.64
C ARG A 300 -12.06 -32.48 2.34
N GLU A 301 -10.89 -31.90 2.60
CA GLU A 301 -10.59 -30.51 2.36
C GLU A 301 -9.18 -30.37 1.77
N LEU A 302 -9.04 -29.41 0.88
CA LEU A 302 -7.80 -29.01 0.27
C LEU A 302 -7.71 -27.48 0.32
N ALA A 303 -6.65 -26.94 0.88
CA ALA A 303 -6.35 -25.52 0.82
C ALA A 303 -4.91 -25.32 0.32
N LEU A 304 -4.75 -24.59 -0.79
CA LEU A 304 -3.46 -24.18 -1.30
C LEU A 304 -3.17 -22.75 -0.83
N HIS A 305 -2.21 -22.60 0.07
CA HIS A 305 -1.70 -21.32 0.50
C HIS A 305 -0.51 -20.93 -0.39
N ARG A 306 -0.70 -19.92 -1.23
CA ARG A 306 0.39 -19.30 -2.00
C ARG A 306 1.03 -18.22 -1.15
N PRO A 307 2.36 -18.09 -1.18
CA PRO A 307 3.04 -17.02 -0.47
C PRO A 307 2.50 -15.64 -0.87
N SER A 308 2.24 -14.83 0.12
CA SER A 308 1.70 -13.48 0.01
C SER A 308 2.69 -12.44 0.51
N LEU A 309 2.40 -11.16 0.32
CA LEU A 309 3.17 -10.07 0.96
C LEU A 309 3.16 -10.17 2.49
N ALA A 310 2.10 -10.76 3.09
CA ALA A 310 2.05 -11.01 4.53
C ALA A 310 3.16 -11.95 4.98
N ASP A 311 3.35 -13.03 4.24
CA ASP A 311 4.40 -14.00 4.53
C ASP A 311 5.79 -13.40 4.32
N VAL A 312 5.95 -12.58 3.28
CA VAL A 312 7.20 -11.83 3.02
C VAL A 312 7.51 -10.91 4.18
N PHE A 313 6.54 -10.07 4.59
CA PHE A 313 6.73 -9.13 5.68
C PHE A 313 7.10 -9.84 6.97
N PHE A 314 6.36 -10.89 7.33
CA PHE A 314 6.65 -11.71 8.52
C PHE A 314 8.06 -12.31 8.47
N THR A 315 8.47 -12.84 7.32
CA THR A 315 9.80 -13.45 7.15
C THR A 315 10.92 -12.43 7.30
N LEU A 316 10.72 -11.19 6.82
CA LEU A 316 11.76 -10.15 6.87
C LEU A 316 11.85 -9.44 8.23
N THR A 317 10.73 -9.30 8.93
CA THR A 317 10.64 -8.45 10.15
C THR A 317 10.51 -9.26 11.44
N GLY A 318 10.11 -10.54 11.34
CA GLY A 318 9.86 -11.44 12.47
C GLY A 318 8.53 -11.19 13.19
N HIS A 319 7.70 -10.26 12.70
CA HIS A 319 6.38 -9.99 13.26
C HIS A 319 5.35 -9.75 12.15
N ALA A 320 4.06 -10.00 12.47
CA ALA A 320 2.95 -9.74 11.54
C ALA A 320 2.66 -8.22 11.48
N LEU A 321 2.08 -7.78 10.36
CA LEU A 321 1.40 -6.49 10.30
C LEU A 321 0.14 -6.61 11.18
N ARG A 322 0.26 -6.30 12.46
CA ARG A 322 -0.89 -6.19 13.36
C ARG A 322 -1.25 -4.72 13.51
N ASP A 323 -2.55 -4.43 13.50
CA ASP A 323 -3.07 -3.23 14.12
C ASP A 323 -2.76 -3.37 15.61
N ASP A 324 -1.88 -2.51 16.13
CA ASP A 324 -1.70 -2.40 17.57
C ASP A 324 -3.06 -2.04 18.16
N GLU A 325 -3.67 -2.97 18.89
CA GLU A 325 -4.74 -2.65 19.82
C GLU A 325 -4.25 -1.49 20.69
N SER A 326 -5.02 -0.42 20.70
CA SER A 326 -4.80 0.74 21.55
C SER A 326 -4.43 0.31 22.97
N PRO A 327 -3.43 0.93 23.63
CA PRO A 327 -3.26 0.79 25.06
C PRO A 327 -4.35 1.63 25.77
N ALA A 328 -5.55 1.11 25.79
CA ALA A 328 -6.64 1.61 26.64
C ALA A 328 -6.91 0.55 27.71
N ALA A 329 -6.07 0.50 28.73
CA ALA A 329 -6.39 -0.01 30.08
C ALA A 329 -5.15 -0.07 30.98
N ALA A 330 -4.60 1.11 31.33
CA ALA A 330 -3.77 1.21 32.53
C ALA A 330 -3.88 2.63 33.09
N ALA A 331 -5.06 2.98 33.58
CA ALA A 331 -5.30 4.04 34.55
C ALA A 331 -6.60 3.67 35.30
N GLY A 332 -6.46 2.81 36.31
CA GLY A 332 -7.37 2.62 37.39
C GLY A 332 -6.77 3.26 38.64
#